data_d6e5677af9bdff7e62150c97c54a3853
#
_entry.id   d6e5677af9bdff7e62150c97c54a3853
#
_cell.length_a   1.000
_cell.length_b   1.000
_cell.length_c   1.000
_cell.angle_alpha   90.00
_cell.angle_beta   90.00
_cell.angle_gamma   90.00
#
_symmetry.space_group_name_H-M   'P 1'
#
loop_
_entity.id
_entity.type
_entity.pdbx_description
1 polymer ?
#
loop_
_entity_poly.entity_id
_entity_poly.type
_entity_poly.pdbx_seq_one_letter_code
_entity_poly.pdbx_strand_id
1 'polypeptide(L)'
;MAIKNHQQTAHSPSTLEKIEVVPIGGKLSDIAQTFGSTYRRLDPNKPSPTVTRSGYRDFIHPYENRMLTVRELACLQTFPLEWEFTGTRLDSYSSKRIVTMTQFGQVGNAVPPLLANAVANAIKTQFFTNESDDK
;
A
#
# COMPACT_ATOMS: atom_id res chain seq x y z
N MET A 1 9.16 -20.14 -7.69
CA MET A 1 7.83 -19.53 -7.91
C MET A 1 8.00 -18.03 -8.02
N ALA A 2 7.53 -17.38 -9.10
CA ALA A 2 7.66 -15.91 -9.24
C ALA A 2 6.62 -15.22 -8.36
N ILE A 3 7.05 -14.19 -7.62
CA ILE A 3 6.16 -13.39 -6.78
C ILE A 3 5.31 -12.49 -7.68
N LYS A 4 3.98 -12.63 -7.62
CA LYS A 4 3.03 -11.85 -8.41
C LYS A 4 2.95 -10.39 -7.94
N ASN A 5 2.72 -9.45 -8.87
CA ASN A 5 2.59 -8.01 -8.62
C ASN A 5 3.86 -7.35 -8.00
N HIS A 6 5.04 -7.99 -8.13
CA HIS A 6 6.32 -7.48 -7.61
C HIS A 6 7.17 -6.78 -8.68
N GLN A 7 6.56 -6.25 -9.71
CA GLN A 7 7.25 -5.50 -10.75
C GLN A 7 7.62 -4.09 -10.27
N GLN A 8 8.90 -3.77 -10.29
CA GLN A 8 9.39 -2.43 -9.96
C GLN A 8 8.93 -1.38 -10.99
N THR A 9 8.77 -0.15 -10.53
CA THR A 9 8.47 0.99 -11.40
C THR A 9 9.77 1.67 -11.82
N ALA A 10 9.95 1.88 -13.11
CA ALA A 10 11.01 2.75 -13.61
C ALA A 10 10.68 4.21 -13.26
N HIS A 11 11.65 4.91 -12.68
CA HIS A 11 11.49 6.31 -12.28
C HIS A 11 12.28 7.23 -13.22
N SER A 12 11.76 8.43 -13.46
CA SER A 12 12.49 9.47 -14.17
C SER A 12 13.67 9.97 -13.30
N PRO A 13 14.73 10.54 -13.90
CA PRO A 13 15.86 11.12 -13.16
C PRO A 13 15.39 12.10 -12.08
N SER A 14 14.45 13.01 -12.40
CA SER A 14 13.92 13.97 -11.44
C SER A 14 13.12 13.34 -10.29
N THR A 15 12.58 12.14 -10.48
CA THR A 15 11.94 11.37 -9.41
C THR A 15 12.99 10.70 -8.53
N LEU A 16 14.05 10.16 -9.12
CA LEU A 16 15.16 9.55 -8.38
C LEU A 16 15.87 10.56 -7.48
N GLU A 17 16.14 11.77 -7.97
CA GLU A 17 16.72 12.86 -7.16
C GLU A 17 15.86 13.14 -5.90
N LYS A 18 14.53 13.16 -6.04
CA LYS A 18 13.62 13.35 -4.90
C LYS A 18 13.63 12.18 -3.93
N ILE A 19 13.74 10.96 -4.44
CA ILE A 19 13.80 9.75 -3.63
C ILE A 19 15.11 9.70 -2.82
N GLU A 20 16.21 10.02 -3.47
CA GLU A 20 17.57 9.87 -2.93
C GLU A 20 17.82 10.73 -1.68
N VAL A 21 17.28 11.94 -1.67
CA VAL A 21 17.47 12.87 -0.55
C VAL A 21 16.64 12.55 0.69
N VAL A 22 15.64 11.67 0.58
CA VAL A 22 14.76 11.34 1.72
C VAL A 22 15.41 10.29 2.61
N PRO A 23 15.72 10.59 3.87
CA PRO A 23 16.31 9.62 4.80
C PRO A 23 15.28 8.58 5.26
N ILE A 24 15.75 7.46 5.84
CA ILE A 24 14.89 6.43 6.44
C ILE A 24 13.98 7.07 7.51
N GLY A 25 12.68 6.80 7.42
CA GLY A 25 11.67 7.37 8.30
C GLY A 25 11.26 8.81 8.00
N GLY A 26 11.95 9.49 7.07
CA GLY A 26 11.66 10.86 6.65
C GLY A 26 10.66 10.96 5.49
N LYS A 27 10.30 12.17 5.15
CA LYS A 27 9.46 12.51 4.00
C LYS A 27 10.03 13.72 3.25
N LEU A 28 9.73 13.82 1.96
CA LEU A 28 10.26 14.89 1.12
C LEU A 28 9.86 16.29 1.63
N SER A 29 8.66 16.44 2.18
CA SER A 29 8.17 17.71 2.73
C SER A 29 8.95 18.20 3.96
N ASP A 30 9.75 17.36 4.59
CA ASP A 30 10.61 17.78 5.71
C ASP A 30 11.90 18.47 5.21
N ILE A 31 12.24 18.26 3.93
CA ILE A 31 13.50 18.71 3.33
C ILE A 31 13.27 19.82 2.30
N ALA A 32 12.18 19.73 1.56
CA ALA A 32 11.82 20.68 0.51
C ALA A 32 10.41 21.25 0.77
N GLN A 33 10.20 22.53 0.40
CA GLN A 33 8.87 23.18 0.47
C GLN A 33 7.92 22.52 -0.56
N THR A 34 7.47 21.30 -0.28
CA THR A 34 6.51 20.58 -1.11
C THR A 34 5.26 20.28 -0.29
N PHE A 35 4.10 20.48 -0.90
CA PHE A 35 2.83 20.11 -0.26
C PHE A 35 2.55 18.63 -0.48
N GLY A 36 2.22 17.90 0.60
CA GLY A 36 1.67 16.54 0.52
C GLY A 36 2.40 15.49 1.36
N SER A 37 1.76 14.33 1.46
CA SER A 37 2.26 13.14 2.18
C SER A 37 3.10 12.20 1.30
N THR A 38 3.39 12.59 0.07
CA THR A 38 4.13 11.79 -0.91
C THR A 38 5.62 11.71 -0.60
N TYR A 39 6.28 10.70 -1.18
CA TYR A 39 7.73 10.48 -1.02
C TYR A 39 8.16 10.32 0.44
N ARG A 40 7.54 9.40 1.16
CA ARG A 40 7.96 9.01 2.50
C ARG A 40 8.77 7.73 2.43
N ARG A 41 10.02 7.74 2.91
CA ARG A 41 10.82 6.53 3.04
C ARG A 41 10.41 5.81 4.31
N LEU A 42 10.02 4.54 4.16
CA LEU A 42 9.61 3.74 5.30
C LEU A 42 10.78 3.51 6.28
N ASP A 43 10.43 3.39 7.55
CA ASP A 43 11.34 2.94 8.60
C ASP A 43 11.03 1.45 8.88
N PRO A 44 11.97 0.52 8.66
CA PRO A 44 11.71 -0.91 8.85
C PRO A 44 11.44 -1.29 10.31
N ASN A 45 11.74 -0.40 11.25
CA ASN A 45 11.53 -0.62 12.68
C ASN A 45 10.24 0.03 13.22
N LYS A 46 9.41 0.60 12.34
CA LYS A 46 8.15 1.25 12.72
C LYS A 46 6.98 0.73 11.89
N PRO A 47 5.76 0.79 12.44
CA PRO A 47 4.56 0.53 11.65
C PRO A 47 4.49 1.46 10.44
N SER A 48 4.01 0.92 9.30
CA SER A 48 3.77 1.72 8.11
C SER A 48 2.69 2.77 8.36
N PRO A 49 2.83 3.96 7.80
CA PRO A 49 1.70 4.90 7.72
C PRO A 49 0.55 4.32 6.92
N THR A 50 -0.63 4.94 7.01
CA THR A 50 -1.83 4.52 6.28
C THR A 50 -1.56 4.42 4.78
N VAL A 51 -1.86 3.26 4.21
CA VAL A 51 -1.80 3.02 2.76
C VAL A 51 -3.00 3.70 2.12
N THR A 52 -2.76 4.54 1.12
CA THR A 52 -3.80 5.26 0.40
C THR A 52 -3.95 4.74 -1.03
N ARG A 53 -5.02 5.14 -1.72
CA ARG A 53 -5.21 4.84 -3.14
C ARG A 53 -4.05 5.29 -4.03
N SER A 54 -3.35 6.35 -3.63
CA SER A 54 -2.19 6.92 -4.33
C SER A 54 -0.87 6.27 -3.97
N GLY A 55 -0.88 5.11 -3.31
CA GLY A 55 0.28 4.43 -2.71
C GLY A 55 1.50 4.27 -3.59
N TYR A 56 1.36 4.34 -4.92
CA TYR A 56 2.48 4.29 -5.86
C TYR A 56 3.41 5.51 -5.80
N ARG A 57 3.02 6.61 -5.13
CA ARG A 57 3.83 7.82 -4.90
C ARG A 57 4.09 8.09 -3.42
N ASP A 58 3.46 7.34 -2.53
CA ASP A 58 3.47 7.66 -1.12
C ASP A 58 4.72 7.12 -0.44
N PHE A 59 5.14 5.88 -0.77
CA PHE A 59 6.16 5.18 -0.02
C PHE A 59 7.39 4.82 -0.84
N ILE A 60 8.55 5.25 -0.33
CA ILE A 60 9.87 4.85 -0.81
C ILE A 60 10.29 3.60 -0.02
N HIS A 61 10.91 2.65 -0.72
CA HIS A 61 11.51 1.46 -0.10
C HIS A 61 12.57 1.86 0.94
N PRO A 62 12.63 1.21 2.12
CA PRO A 62 13.54 1.62 3.18
C PRO A 62 15.02 1.60 2.79
N TYR A 63 15.44 0.65 1.97
CA TYR A 63 16.85 0.41 1.62
C TYR A 63 17.20 0.68 0.15
N GLU A 64 16.22 0.87 -0.72
CA GLU A 64 16.42 1.07 -2.15
C GLU A 64 15.84 2.41 -2.61
N ASN A 65 16.48 3.04 -3.58
CA ASN A 65 16.01 4.31 -4.14
C ASN A 65 14.91 4.09 -5.20
N ARG A 66 13.79 3.53 -4.75
CA ARG A 66 12.59 3.29 -5.56
C ARG A 66 11.33 3.34 -4.71
N MET A 67 10.21 3.52 -5.37
CA MET A 67 8.89 3.34 -4.74
C MET A 67 8.61 1.85 -4.48
N LEU A 68 7.66 1.59 -3.57
CA LEU A 68 7.17 0.24 -3.32
C LEU A 68 6.48 -0.33 -4.57
N THR A 69 6.58 -1.63 -4.74
CA THR A 69 5.78 -2.40 -5.69
C THR A 69 4.37 -2.62 -5.16
N VAL A 70 3.45 -3.04 -6.03
CA VAL A 70 2.08 -3.41 -5.61
C VAL A 70 2.12 -4.51 -4.55
N ARG A 71 3.02 -5.50 -4.70
CA ARG A 71 3.17 -6.61 -3.74
C ARG A 71 3.65 -6.14 -2.37
N GLU A 72 4.66 -5.28 -2.33
CA GLU A 72 5.17 -4.73 -1.07
C GLU A 72 4.09 -3.91 -0.36
N LEU A 73 3.34 -3.09 -1.10
CA LEU A 73 2.22 -2.35 -0.56
C LEU A 73 1.10 -3.26 -0.03
N ALA A 74 0.79 -4.35 -0.76
CA ALA A 74 -0.17 -5.35 -0.35
C ALA A 74 0.26 -6.10 0.93
N CYS A 75 1.56 -6.38 1.09
CA CYS A 75 2.09 -6.93 2.33
C CYS A 75 1.88 -6.00 3.53
N LEU A 76 2.06 -4.69 3.36
CA LEU A 76 1.74 -3.71 4.41
C LEU A 76 0.25 -3.72 4.79
N GLN A 77 -0.62 -4.04 3.84
CA GLN A 77 -2.06 -4.23 4.03
C GLN A 77 -2.44 -5.66 4.43
N THR A 78 -1.47 -6.50 4.77
CA THR A 78 -1.68 -7.89 5.21
C THR A 78 -2.33 -8.83 4.19
N PHE A 79 -2.24 -8.54 2.90
CA PHE A 79 -2.68 -9.48 1.86
C PHE A 79 -1.77 -10.70 1.79
N PRO A 80 -2.33 -11.92 1.63
CA PRO A 80 -1.55 -13.13 1.41
C PRO A 80 -0.69 -13.04 0.14
N LEU A 81 0.46 -13.73 0.12
CA LEU A 81 1.40 -13.68 -1.02
C LEU A 81 0.82 -14.26 -2.31
N GLU A 82 -0.08 -15.23 -2.19
CA GLU A 82 -0.78 -15.88 -3.30
C GLU A 82 -1.87 -15.01 -3.93
N TRP A 83 -2.33 -13.97 -3.23
CA TRP A 83 -3.34 -13.06 -3.77
C TRP A 83 -2.81 -12.29 -4.97
N GLU A 84 -3.55 -12.27 -6.08
CA GLU A 84 -3.16 -11.58 -7.30
C GLU A 84 -4.09 -10.39 -7.59
N PHE A 85 -3.49 -9.22 -7.82
CA PHE A 85 -4.19 -8.04 -8.29
C PHE A 85 -4.13 -7.99 -9.82
N THR A 86 -5.26 -7.84 -10.47
CA THR A 86 -5.38 -7.83 -11.93
C THR A 86 -5.66 -6.42 -12.47
N GLY A 87 -5.56 -6.27 -13.80
CA GLY A 87 -5.80 -4.99 -14.47
C GLY A 87 -4.56 -4.10 -14.54
N THR A 88 -4.76 -2.82 -14.83
CA THR A 88 -3.69 -1.85 -15.02
C THR A 88 -2.94 -1.60 -13.71
N ARG A 89 -1.61 -1.61 -13.75
CA ARG A 89 -0.78 -1.41 -12.56
C ARG A 89 -0.82 0.03 -12.04
N LEU A 90 -0.66 1.01 -12.94
CA LEU A 90 -0.61 2.44 -12.64
C LEU A 90 -1.73 3.19 -13.35
N ASP A 91 -2.19 4.29 -12.76
CA ASP A 91 -2.99 5.25 -13.48
C ASP A 91 -2.14 5.85 -14.61
N SER A 92 -2.48 5.56 -15.85
CA SER A 92 -1.91 6.32 -16.95
C SER A 92 -2.58 7.71 -16.93
N TYR A 93 -1.76 8.76 -16.96
CA TYR A 93 -2.21 10.16 -17.06
C TYR A 93 -2.76 10.50 -18.46
N SER A 94 -3.33 9.51 -19.13
CA SER A 94 -4.02 9.67 -20.38
C SER A 94 -5.44 10.11 -20.10
N SER A 95 -5.87 11.17 -20.73
CA SER A 95 -7.19 11.82 -20.64
C SER A 95 -8.41 10.92 -20.95
N LYS A 96 -8.21 9.62 -21.11
CA LYS A 96 -9.27 8.62 -21.16
C LYS A 96 -9.61 8.19 -19.74
N ARG A 97 -10.82 8.54 -19.31
CA ARG A 97 -11.46 8.14 -18.07
C ARG A 97 -11.19 6.66 -17.80
N ILE A 98 -10.30 6.36 -16.85
CA ILE A 98 -10.01 4.99 -16.45
C ILE A 98 -11.26 4.47 -15.73
N VAL A 99 -11.94 3.53 -16.34
CA VAL A 99 -13.16 2.91 -15.80
C VAL A 99 -12.82 1.83 -14.75
N THR A 100 -11.57 1.33 -14.77
CA THR A 100 -11.12 0.25 -13.90
C THR A 100 -10.12 0.74 -12.86
N MET A 101 -10.27 0.25 -11.63
CA MET A 101 -9.36 0.55 -10.55
C MET A 101 -7.99 -0.09 -10.80
N THR A 102 -6.91 0.68 -10.65
CA THR A 102 -5.54 0.17 -10.80
C THR A 102 -5.18 -0.81 -9.69
N GLN A 103 -4.14 -1.62 -9.89
CA GLN A 103 -3.67 -2.55 -8.86
C GLN A 103 -3.28 -1.81 -7.58
N PHE A 104 -2.58 -0.67 -7.65
CA PHE A 104 -2.31 0.19 -6.49
C PHE A 104 -3.58 0.70 -5.83
N GLY A 105 -4.56 1.11 -6.64
CA GLY A 105 -5.85 1.57 -6.14
C GLY A 105 -6.65 0.47 -5.44
N GLN A 106 -6.58 -0.77 -5.93
CA GLN A 106 -7.20 -1.93 -5.28
C GLN A 106 -6.61 -2.15 -3.88
N VAL A 107 -5.29 -2.14 -3.75
CA VAL A 107 -4.62 -2.28 -2.45
C VAL A 107 -5.00 -1.14 -1.51
N GLY A 108 -4.92 0.11 -1.97
CA GLY A 108 -5.11 1.28 -1.11
C GLY A 108 -6.57 1.51 -0.68
N ASN A 109 -7.55 0.98 -1.42
CA ASN A 109 -8.97 1.06 -1.05
C ASN A 109 -9.46 -0.16 -0.26
N ALA A 110 -8.65 -1.18 -0.12
CA ALA A 110 -9.04 -2.40 0.58
C ALA A 110 -8.99 -2.24 2.10
N VAL A 111 -9.87 -2.95 2.78
CA VAL A 111 -9.72 -3.22 4.21
C VAL A 111 -8.64 -4.30 4.37
N PRO A 112 -7.64 -4.13 5.24
CA PRO A 112 -6.63 -5.15 5.47
C PRO A 112 -7.24 -6.49 5.88
N PRO A 113 -6.92 -7.62 5.21
CA PRO A 113 -7.54 -8.92 5.48
C PRO A 113 -7.47 -9.37 6.94
N LEU A 114 -6.35 -9.15 7.63
CA LEU A 114 -6.24 -9.51 9.06
C LEU A 114 -7.14 -8.64 9.94
N LEU A 115 -7.31 -7.35 9.62
CA LEU A 115 -8.26 -6.49 10.32
C LEU A 115 -9.71 -6.94 10.08
N ALA A 116 -10.06 -7.22 8.83
CA ALA A 116 -11.38 -7.74 8.48
C ALA A 116 -11.69 -9.05 9.23
N ASN A 117 -10.72 -9.96 9.30
CA ASN A 117 -10.87 -11.22 10.04
C ASN A 117 -11.07 -10.98 11.55
N ALA A 118 -10.29 -10.08 12.15
CA ALA A 118 -10.45 -9.75 13.58
C ALA A 118 -11.84 -9.18 13.88
N VAL A 119 -12.32 -8.25 13.05
CA VAL A 119 -13.67 -7.67 13.20
C VAL A 119 -14.76 -8.73 13.01
N ALA A 120 -14.65 -9.59 12.00
CA ALA A 120 -15.61 -10.65 11.74
C ALA A 120 -15.67 -11.65 12.91
N ASN A 121 -14.53 -12.03 13.49
CA ASN A 121 -14.48 -12.90 14.65
C ASN A 121 -15.11 -12.25 15.89
N ALA A 122 -14.87 -10.97 16.13
CA ALA A 122 -15.50 -10.24 17.22
C ALA A 122 -17.03 -10.21 17.08
N ILE A 123 -17.54 -9.92 15.89
CA ILE A 123 -18.97 -9.94 15.57
C ILE A 123 -19.54 -11.35 15.80
N LYS A 124 -18.87 -12.39 15.26
CA LYS A 124 -19.29 -13.78 15.45
C LYS A 124 -19.41 -14.14 16.92
N THR A 125 -18.38 -13.83 17.72
CA THR A 125 -18.38 -14.13 19.15
C THR A 125 -19.48 -13.38 19.89
N GLN A 126 -19.70 -12.10 19.56
CA GLN A 126 -20.67 -11.27 20.28
C GLN A 126 -22.12 -11.61 19.96
N PHE A 127 -22.42 -12.00 18.73
CA PHE A 127 -23.81 -12.14 18.27
C PHE A 127 -24.25 -13.59 18.03
N PHE A 128 -23.35 -14.55 17.86
CA PHE A 128 -23.69 -15.91 17.46
C PHE A 128 -23.28 -17.00 18.46
N THR A 129 -22.50 -16.69 19.51
CA THR A 129 -22.09 -17.67 20.53
C THR A 129 -23.03 -17.69 21.73
N ASN A 130 -23.95 -16.73 21.87
CA ASN A 130 -24.87 -16.64 23.01
C ASN A 130 -26.17 -17.48 22.83
N GLU A 131 -26.31 -18.26 21.76
CA GLU A 131 -27.53 -19.07 21.53
C GLU A 131 -27.44 -20.52 22.10
N SER A 132 -26.34 -20.90 22.75
CA SER A 132 -26.14 -22.29 23.23
C SER A 132 -26.35 -22.53 24.72
N ASP A 133 -26.69 -21.51 25.53
CA ASP A 133 -26.85 -21.65 26.99
C ASP A 133 -28.32 -21.64 27.48
N ASP A 134 -29.32 -21.65 26.60
CA ASP A 134 -30.74 -21.77 26.94
C ASP A 134 -31.36 -23.09 26.42
N LYS A 135 -30.85 -24.24 26.94
CA LYS A 135 -31.61 -25.51 26.89
C LYS A 135 -31.33 -26.35 28.11
#